data_60f2c35a15bff60e384a02dc806584c6
#
_entry.id   60f2c35a15bff60e384a02dc806584c6
#
_cell.length_a   1.000
_cell.length_b   1.000
_cell.length_c   1.000
_cell.angle_alpha   90.00
_cell.angle_beta   90.00
_cell.angle_gamma   90.00
#
_symmetry.space_group_name_H-M   'P 1'
#
loop_
_entity.id
_entity.type
_entity.pdbx_description
1 polymer ?
#
loop_
_entity_poly.entity_id
_entity_poly.type
_entity_poly.pdbx_seq_one_letter_code
_entity_poly.pdbx_strand_id
1 'polypeptide(L)'
;TYLRIAATDAYVNDDAAYRAYVLANRQRDMAARDAALARLTALQPNWLAYRATGTLRYQPAADFPPQAMEELAGPLLGIVTALEALGRDDLALAELRFAGRVSEIPEVLLAVAQAFDERGQPRLAWSLAASELRDHPYAPLGTWQLAYPRVWEELALEAAARQNIDPALLWAIMRQESAYDPDAVSYVGARGLMQFMPATQQQMAESAGRVYVPGDAFVPAAAIDMGARYLRFLTDLYGERADLVVMAYNAGPGAVNQWLDDPQIQDEDDMLRFAWYGETREYMTRVLLDRELYRQVWAGE
;
A
#
# COMPACT_ATOMS: atom_id res chain seq x y z
N THR A 1 -4.78 -17.81 25.73
CA THR A 1 -5.87 -16.83 25.61
C THR A 1 -5.88 -16.17 24.24
N TYR A 2 -4.75 -15.64 23.73
CA TYR A 2 -4.68 -15.00 22.41
C TYR A 2 -5.00 -15.96 21.25
N LEU A 3 -4.52 -17.21 21.29
CA LEU A 3 -4.86 -18.22 20.27
C LEU A 3 -6.37 -18.57 20.25
N ARG A 4 -7.07 -18.47 21.38
CA ARG A 4 -8.52 -18.64 21.40
C ARG A 4 -9.25 -17.46 20.75
N ILE A 5 -8.77 -16.23 20.97
CA ILE A 5 -9.31 -15.02 20.34
C ILE A 5 -9.07 -15.11 18.84
N ALA A 6 -7.85 -15.45 18.42
CA ALA A 6 -7.49 -15.63 17.01
C ALA A 6 -8.34 -16.71 16.29
N ALA A 7 -9.02 -17.60 17.01
CA ALA A 7 -9.88 -18.64 16.45
C ALA A 7 -11.32 -18.19 16.17
N THR A 8 -11.75 -17.05 16.72
CA THR A 8 -13.17 -16.67 16.77
C THR A 8 -13.54 -15.46 15.93
N ASP A 9 -12.58 -14.64 15.50
CA ASP A 9 -12.84 -13.40 14.78
C ASP A 9 -11.80 -13.17 13.66
N ALA A 10 -12.27 -13.00 12.41
CA ALA A 10 -11.40 -12.81 11.25
C ALA A 10 -10.63 -11.47 11.30
N TYR A 11 -11.17 -10.45 11.94
CA TYR A 11 -10.57 -9.11 12.02
C TYR A 11 -9.47 -8.98 13.09
N VAL A 12 -9.44 -9.85 14.09
CA VAL A 12 -8.50 -9.83 15.23
C VAL A 12 -7.47 -10.96 15.12
N ASN A 13 -7.56 -11.76 14.06
CA ASN A 13 -6.83 -13.01 13.92
C ASN A 13 -5.32 -12.87 13.87
N ASP A 14 -4.81 -11.94 13.05
CA ASP A 14 -3.37 -11.76 12.84
C ASP A 14 -2.69 -11.07 14.02
N ASP A 15 -3.28 -10.01 14.58
CA ASP A 15 -2.76 -9.33 15.77
C ASP A 15 -2.74 -10.28 16.98
N ALA A 16 -3.82 -11.03 17.22
CA ALA A 16 -3.88 -11.99 18.32
C ALA A 16 -2.91 -13.16 18.11
N ALA A 17 -2.75 -13.65 16.88
CA ALA A 17 -1.79 -14.71 16.57
C ALA A 17 -0.33 -14.21 16.73
N TYR A 18 -0.04 -12.97 16.28
CA TYR A 18 1.28 -12.37 16.47
C TYR A 18 1.61 -12.16 17.95
N ARG A 19 0.68 -11.64 18.75
CA ARG A 19 0.87 -11.50 20.20
C ARG A 19 1.09 -12.85 20.88
N ALA A 20 0.40 -13.90 20.44
CA ALA A 20 0.64 -15.25 20.94
C ALA A 20 2.05 -15.75 20.58
N TYR A 21 2.50 -15.48 19.35
CA TYR A 21 3.85 -15.80 18.89
C TYR A 21 4.92 -15.10 19.73
N VAL A 22 4.82 -13.76 19.90
CA VAL A 22 5.79 -12.98 20.69
C VAL A 22 5.85 -13.46 22.13
N LEU A 23 4.69 -13.69 22.75
CA LEU A 23 4.63 -14.16 24.14
C LEU A 23 5.26 -15.55 24.30
N ALA A 24 4.93 -16.49 23.41
CA ALA A 24 5.48 -17.85 23.44
C ALA A 24 6.99 -17.84 23.19
N ASN A 25 7.47 -16.97 22.28
CA ASN A 25 8.91 -16.82 22.03
C ASN A 25 9.65 -16.27 23.26
N ARG A 26 9.10 -15.23 23.93
CA ARG A 26 9.66 -14.70 25.19
C ARG A 26 9.68 -15.73 26.32
N GLN A 27 8.65 -16.59 26.38
CA GLN A 27 8.54 -17.67 27.38
C GLN A 27 9.30 -18.95 26.99
N ARG A 28 9.92 -19.01 25.81
CA ARG A 28 10.58 -20.18 25.22
C ARG A 28 9.66 -21.41 25.09
N ASP A 29 8.36 -21.17 24.94
CA ASP A 29 7.37 -22.23 24.65
C ASP A 29 7.33 -22.47 23.15
N MET A 30 8.12 -23.43 22.69
CA MET A 30 8.27 -23.74 21.27
C MET A 30 6.97 -24.26 20.65
N ALA A 31 6.19 -25.05 21.37
CA ALA A 31 4.93 -25.60 20.85
C ALA A 31 3.88 -24.51 20.63
N ALA A 32 3.70 -23.61 21.61
CA ALA A 32 2.81 -22.46 21.47
C ALA A 32 3.27 -21.48 20.40
N ARG A 33 4.60 -21.25 20.27
CA ARG A 33 5.18 -20.43 19.22
C ARG A 33 4.88 -20.99 17.83
N ASP A 34 5.12 -22.28 17.62
CA ASP A 34 4.94 -22.92 16.31
C ASP A 34 3.45 -22.95 15.93
N ALA A 35 2.54 -23.16 16.89
CA ALA A 35 1.10 -23.08 16.67
C ALA A 35 0.64 -21.65 16.28
N ALA A 36 1.18 -20.63 16.93
CA ALA A 36 0.89 -19.24 16.61
C ALA A 36 1.44 -18.85 15.22
N LEU A 37 2.66 -19.29 14.91
CA LEU A 37 3.29 -19.06 13.62
C LEU A 37 2.53 -19.74 12.47
N ALA A 38 2.12 -21.00 12.64
CA ALA A 38 1.31 -21.70 11.65
C ALA A 38 0.01 -20.96 11.34
N ARG A 39 -0.59 -20.33 12.33
CA ARG A 39 -1.80 -19.53 12.15
C ARG A 39 -1.54 -18.23 11.40
N LEU A 40 -0.48 -17.49 11.75
CA LEU A 40 -0.07 -16.27 11.05
C LEU A 40 0.19 -16.53 9.56
N THR A 41 0.91 -17.60 9.26
CA THR A 41 1.30 -17.94 7.88
C THR A 41 0.18 -18.57 7.06
N ALA A 42 -0.92 -18.98 7.68
CA ALA A 42 -2.11 -19.46 6.98
C ALA A 42 -2.98 -18.33 6.40
N LEU A 43 -2.78 -17.09 6.87
CA LEU A 43 -3.49 -15.91 6.40
C LEU A 43 -2.90 -15.40 5.08
N GLN A 44 -3.65 -14.51 4.43
CA GLN A 44 -3.20 -13.73 3.29
C GLN A 44 -1.86 -13.02 3.61
N PRO A 45 -1.10 -12.52 2.61
CA PRO A 45 0.09 -11.74 2.87
C PRO A 45 -0.19 -10.69 3.96
N ASN A 46 0.54 -10.77 5.06
CA ASN A 46 0.40 -9.81 6.15
C ASN A 46 1.78 -9.48 6.74
N TRP A 47 1.90 -8.26 7.25
CA TRP A 47 3.14 -7.74 7.80
C TRP A 47 3.62 -8.52 9.03
N LEU A 48 2.70 -8.93 9.89
CA LEU A 48 3.05 -9.61 11.13
C LEU A 48 3.62 -11.01 10.88
N ALA A 49 3.12 -11.72 9.84
CA ALA A 49 3.70 -12.97 9.39
C ALA A 49 5.10 -12.75 8.80
N TYR A 50 5.27 -11.72 7.95
CA TYR A 50 6.57 -11.36 7.40
C TYR A 50 7.58 -11.01 8.51
N ARG A 51 7.18 -10.18 9.47
CA ARG A 51 7.99 -9.83 10.63
C ARG A 51 8.43 -11.05 11.44
N ALA A 52 7.54 -12.02 11.63
CA ALA A 52 7.83 -13.23 12.40
C ALA A 52 8.75 -14.23 11.67
N THR A 53 8.70 -14.27 10.34
CA THR A 53 9.34 -15.30 9.51
C THR A 53 10.47 -14.79 8.62
N GLY A 54 10.52 -13.48 8.35
CA GLY A 54 11.36 -12.90 7.29
C GLY A 54 10.92 -13.27 5.87
N THR A 55 9.75 -13.91 5.73
CA THR A 55 9.25 -14.39 4.42
C THR A 55 7.84 -13.87 4.17
N LEU A 56 7.65 -13.15 3.07
CA LEU A 56 6.34 -12.76 2.60
C LEU A 56 5.78 -13.85 1.68
N ARG A 57 4.53 -14.23 1.92
CA ARG A 57 3.83 -15.18 1.06
C ARG A 57 3.26 -14.45 -0.16
N TYR A 58 4.10 -14.34 -1.18
CA TYR A 58 3.77 -13.77 -2.48
C TYR A 58 4.03 -14.84 -3.54
N GLN A 59 3.01 -15.30 -4.22
CA GLN A 59 3.09 -16.37 -5.22
C GLN A 59 2.08 -16.07 -6.34
N PRO A 60 2.44 -15.23 -7.33
CA PRO A 60 1.57 -15.01 -8.47
C PRO A 60 1.41 -16.31 -9.27
N ALA A 61 0.22 -16.53 -9.80
CA ALA A 61 -0.03 -17.61 -10.76
C ALA A 61 0.68 -17.32 -12.09
N ALA A 62 0.72 -18.32 -12.95
CA ALA A 62 1.10 -18.13 -14.34
C ALA A 62 0.13 -17.15 -15.03
N ASP A 63 0.65 -16.39 -15.99
CA ASP A 63 -0.17 -15.49 -16.79
C ASP A 63 -1.24 -16.26 -17.57
N PHE A 64 -2.36 -15.59 -17.81
CA PHE A 64 -3.41 -16.16 -18.64
C PHE A 64 -2.91 -16.38 -20.06
N PRO A 65 -3.28 -17.49 -20.73
CA PRO A 65 -2.92 -17.70 -22.12
C PRO A 65 -3.43 -16.54 -23.00
N PRO A 66 -2.62 -16.00 -23.93
CA PRO A 66 -3.04 -14.92 -24.82
C PRO A 66 -4.32 -15.21 -25.58
N GLN A 67 -4.53 -16.47 -25.99
CA GLN A 67 -5.74 -16.90 -26.68
C GLN A 67 -6.98 -16.77 -25.78
N ALA A 68 -6.91 -17.14 -24.51
CA ALA A 68 -8.01 -16.99 -23.56
C ALA A 68 -8.36 -15.52 -23.34
N MET A 69 -7.35 -14.65 -23.22
CA MET A 69 -7.55 -13.21 -23.13
C MET A 69 -8.27 -12.64 -24.36
N GLU A 70 -7.86 -13.05 -25.57
CA GLU A 70 -8.49 -12.61 -26.82
C GLU A 70 -9.92 -13.14 -26.94
N GLU A 71 -10.18 -14.40 -26.65
CA GLU A 71 -11.51 -14.99 -26.72
C GLU A 71 -12.51 -14.37 -25.74
N LEU A 72 -12.08 -14.08 -24.51
CA LEU A 72 -12.96 -13.62 -23.43
C LEU A 72 -13.08 -12.09 -23.38
N ALA A 73 -12.00 -11.35 -23.57
CA ALA A 73 -11.96 -9.90 -23.47
C ALA A 73 -11.96 -9.18 -24.83
N GLY A 74 -11.51 -9.83 -25.91
CA GLY A 74 -11.39 -9.23 -27.24
C GLY A 74 -12.67 -8.57 -27.75
N PRO A 75 -13.86 -9.19 -27.65
CA PRO A 75 -15.11 -8.56 -28.07
C PRO A 75 -15.40 -7.24 -27.35
N LEU A 76 -15.16 -7.16 -26.05
CA LEU A 76 -15.31 -5.93 -25.26
C LEU A 76 -14.30 -4.87 -25.71
N LEU A 77 -13.01 -5.23 -25.79
CA LEU A 77 -11.96 -4.30 -26.21
C LEU A 77 -12.17 -3.80 -27.64
N GLY A 78 -12.73 -4.63 -28.51
CA GLY A 78 -13.15 -4.21 -29.87
C GLY A 78 -14.24 -3.14 -29.86
N ILE A 79 -15.24 -3.25 -28.97
CA ILE A 79 -16.26 -2.22 -28.79
C ILE A 79 -15.63 -0.92 -28.27
N VAL A 80 -14.76 -1.00 -27.27
CA VAL A 80 -14.04 0.14 -26.69
C VAL A 80 -13.25 0.87 -27.77
N THR A 81 -12.46 0.16 -28.55
CA THR A 81 -11.64 0.72 -29.66
C THR A 81 -12.53 1.35 -30.75
N ALA A 82 -13.67 0.75 -31.09
CA ALA A 82 -14.61 1.31 -32.05
C ALA A 82 -15.25 2.59 -31.56
N LEU A 83 -15.58 2.71 -30.28
CA LEU A 83 -16.11 3.93 -29.67
C LEU A 83 -15.07 5.05 -29.69
N GLU A 84 -13.82 4.75 -29.37
CA GLU A 84 -12.71 5.72 -29.44
C GLU A 84 -12.47 6.20 -30.88
N ALA A 85 -12.53 5.31 -31.86
CA ALA A 85 -12.42 5.70 -33.28
C ALA A 85 -13.55 6.64 -33.75
N LEU A 86 -14.68 6.63 -33.05
CA LEU A 86 -15.80 7.57 -33.24
C LEU A 86 -15.70 8.85 -32.40
N GLY A 87 -14.60 9.05 -31.66
CA GLY A 87 -14.42 10.17 -30.75
C GLY A 87 -15.33 10.11 -29.50
N ARG A 88 -15.76 8.89 -29.12
CA ARG A 88 -16.65 8.66 -27.97
C ARG A 88 -15.89 8.02 -26.79
N ASP A 89 -14.82 8.70 -26.36
CA ASP A 89 -13.98 8.24 -25.22
C ASP A 89 -14.81 8.15 -23.92
N ASP A 90 -15.85 8.99 -23.81
CA ASP A 90 -16.82 8.96 -22.71
C ASP A 90 -17.56 7.62 -22.61
N LEU A 91 -18.01 7.10 -23.75
CA LEU A 91 -18.70 5.81 -23.82
C LEU A 91 -17.72 4.65 -23.70
N ALA A 92 -16.54 4.73 -24.31
CA ALA A 92 -15.50 3.72 -24.18
C ALA A 92 -15.14 3.49 -22.70
N LEU A 93 -14.95 4.57 -21.94
CA LEU A 93 -14.68 4.50 -20.51
C LEU A 93 -15.88 3.98 -19.69
N ALA A 94 -17.12 4.31 -20.13
CA ALA A 94 -18.33 3.79 -19.50
C ALA A 94 -18.48 2.28 -19.68
N GLU A 95 -18.16 1.74 -20.88
CA GLU A 95 -18.16 0.29 -21.16
C GLU A 95 -17.15 -0.44 -20.29
N LEU A 96 -15.91 0.07 -20.17
CA LEU A 96 -14.90 -0.51 -19.28
C LEU A 96 -15.36 -0.51 -17.83
N ARG A 97 -15.94 0.59 -17.35
CA ARG A 97 -16.48 0.67 -15.97
C ARG A 97 -17.64 -0.29 -15.75
N PHE A 98 -18.48 -0.49 -16.75
CA PHE A 98 -19.58 -1.45 -16.67
C PHE A 98 -19.03 -2.87 -16.58
N ALA A 99 -18.14 -3.25 -17.50
CA ALA A 99 -17.53 -4.56 -17.54
C ALA A 99 -16.78 -4.90 -16.25
N GLY A 100 -15.99 -3.97 -15.70
CA GLY A 100 -15.27 -4.15 -14.43
C GLY A 100 -16.18 -4.30 -13.20
N ARG A 101 -17.46 -3.89 -13.30
CA ARG A 101 -18.45 -4.06 -12.22
C ARG A 101 -19.25 -5.34 -12.30
N VAL A 102 -19.46 -5.87 -13.51
CA VAL A 102 -20.38 -7.00 -13.72
C VAL A 102 -19.67 -8.30 -14.05
N SER A 103 -18.41 -8.25 -14.50
CA SER A 103 -17.64 -9.45 -14.79
C SER A 103 -17.15 -10.10 -13.51
N GLU A 104 -17.22 -11.43 -13.50
CA GLU A 104 -16.59 -12.29 -12.48
C GLU A 104 -15.48 -13.15 -13.13
N ILE A 105 -15.12 -12.87 -14.39
CA ILE A 105 -14.12 -13.60 -15.16
C ILE A 105 -12.77 -12.92 -14.99
N PRO A 106 -11.77 -13.58 -14.37
CA PRO A 106 -10.48 -12.96 -14.05
C PRO A 106 -9.74 -12.40 -15.27
N GLU A 107 -9.79 -13.10 -16.41
CA GLU A 107 -9.19 -12.66 -17.68
C GLU A 107 -9.81 -11.33 -18.15
N VAL A 108 -11.11 -11.20 -18.06
CA VAL A 108 -11.82 -9.96 -18.42
C VAL A 108 -11.48 -8.85 -17.45
N LEU A 109 -11.43 -9.12 -16.15
CA LEU A 109 -11.07 -8.13 -15.12
C LEU A 109 -9.64 -7.64 -15.31
N LEU A 110 -8.68 -8.53 -15.61
CA LEU A 110 -7.31 -8.14 -15.93
C LEU A 110 -7.25 -7.29 -17.19
N ALA A 111 -7.92 -7.68 -18.27
CA ALA A 111 -7.95 -6.90 -19.52
C ALA A 111 -8.57 -5.51 -19.33
N VAL A 112 -9.64 -5.41 -18.57
CA VAL A 112 -10.27 -4.13 -18.23
C VAL A 112 -9.35 -3.25 -17.38
N ALA A 113 -8.65 -3.83 -16.40
CA ALA A 113 -7.69 -3.09 -15.60
C ALA A 113 -6.51 -2.58 -16.42
N GLN A 114 -5.96 -3.40 -17.33
CA GLN A 114 -4.94 -3.00 -18.31
C GLN A 114 -5.44 -1.87 -19.21
N ALA A 115 -6.66 -2.00 -19.74
CA ALA A 115 -7.26 -0.98 -20.58
C ALA A 115 -7.47 0.36 -19.86
N PHE A 116 -7.75 0.36 -18.56
CA PHE A 116 -7.76 1.58 -17.74
C PHE A 116 -6.36 2.19 -17.60
N ASP A 117 -5.36 1.37 -17.32
CA ASP A 117 -3.97 1.85 -17.14
C ASP A 117 -3.44 2.48 -18.41
N GLU A 118 -3.58 1.84 -19.57
CA GLU A 118 -3.21 2.34 -20.89
C GLU A 118 -3.86 3.69 -21.25
N ARG A 119 -5.05 3.98 -20.66
CA ARG A 119 -5.80 5.23 -20.87
C ARG A 119 -5.52 6.28 -19.80
N GLY A 120 -4.44 6.11 -19.03
CA GLY A 120 -4.08 7.04 -17.98
C GLY A 120 -5.09 7.10 -16.82
N GLN A 121 -5.76 5.98 -16.54
CA GLN A 121 -6.70 5.83 -15.43
C GLN A 121 -6.15 4.87 -14.35
N PRO A 122 -4.93 5.11 -13.81
CA PRO A 122 -4.23 4.16 -12.93
C PRO A 122 -5.04 3.86 -11.65
N ARG A 123 -5.83 4.82 -11.17
CA ARG A 123 -6.68 4.61 -9.99
C ARG A 123 -7.81 3.59 -10.24
N LEU A 124 -8.41 3.61 -11.45
CA LEU A 124 -9.43 2.63 -11.82
C LEU A 124 -8.81 1.25 -12.02
N ALA A 125 -7.67 1.18 -12.70
CA ALA A 125 -6.88 -0.03 -12.87
C ALA A 125 -6.52 -0.64 -11.51
N TRP A 126 -5.94 0.14 -10.62
CA TRP A 126 -5.60 -0.26 -9.26
C TRP A 126 -6.80 -0.78 -8.47
N SER A 127 -7.91 -0.03 -8.49
CA SER A 127 -9.10 -0.41 -7.70
C SER A 127 -9.66 -1.76 -8.11
N LEU A 128 -9.68 -2.04 -9.42
CA LEU A 128 -10.16 -3.31 -9.96
C LEU A 128 -9.19 -4.45 -9.63
N ALA A 129 -7.90 -4.27 -9.89
CA ALA A 129 -6.88 -5.27 -9.61
C ALA A 129 -6.75 -5.57 -8.11
N ALA A 130 -6.81 -4.55 -7.24
CA ALA A 130 -6.77 -4.72 -5.79
C ALA A 130 -8.02 -5.43 -5.24
N SER A 131 -9.19 -5.24 -5.90
CA SER A 131 -10.39 -6.02 -5.57
C SER A 131 -10.22 -7.48 -5.95
N GLU A 132 -9.72 -7.75 -7.15
CA GLU A 132 -9.46 -9.10 -7.62
C GLU A 132 -8.50 -9.86 -6.69
N LEU A 133 -7.41 -9.22 -6.25
CA LEU A 133 -6.46 -9.84 -5.32
C LEU A 133 -7.04 -10.18 -3.95
N ARG A 134 -8.08 -9.50 -3.48
CA ARG A 134 -8.76 -9.87 -2.22
C ARG A 134 -9.47 -11.21 -2.33
N ASP A 135 -10.06 -11.47 -3.49
CA ASP A 135 -10.84 -12.68 -3.73
C ASP A 135 -9.94 -13.81 -4.29
N HIS A 136 -8.91 -13.45 -5.08
CA HIS A 136 -7.98 -14.36 -5.75
C HIS A 136 -6.51 -13.98 -5.50
N PRO A 137 -5.95 -14.28 -4.33
CA PRO A 137 -4.58 -13.87 -3.94
C PRO A 137 -3.47 -14.57 -4.74
N TYR A 138 -3.81 -15.51 -5.59
CA TYR A 138 -2.91 -16.20 -6.52
C TYR A 138 -3.10 -15.72 -7.96
N ALA A 139 -3.66 -14.54 -8.17
CA ALA A 139 -3.82 -13.96 -9.50
C ALA A 139 -2.47 -13.82 -10.23
N PRO A 140 -2.48 -13.71 -11.57
CA PRO A 140 -1.27 -13.53 -12.38
C PRO A 140 -0.47 -12.29 -11.99
N LEU A 141 0.83 -12.29 -12.36
CA LEU A 141 1.74 -11.15 -12.07
C LEU A 141 1.20 -9.82 -12.59
N GLY A 142 0.59 -9.79 -13.78
CA GLY A 142 -0.02 -8.58 -14.32
C GLY A 142 -1.10 -7.97 -13.42
N THR A 143 -1.91 -8.78 -12.74
CA THR A 143 -2.88 -8.30 -11.74
C THR A 143 -2.18 -7.68 -10.53
N TRP A 144 -1.08 -8.30 -10.07
CA TRP A 144 -0.28 -7.76 -8.96
C TRP A 144 0.37 -6.43 -9.34
N GLN A 145 0.92 -6.30 -10.55
CA GLN A 145 1.53 -5.05 -11.02
C GLN A 145 0.52 -3.91 -11.10
N LEU A 146 -0.70 -4.17 -11.58
CA LEU A 146 -1.78 -3.19 -11.57
C LEU A 146 -2.32 -2.88 -10.18
N ALA A 147 -2.28 -3.83 -9.24
CA ALA A 147 -2.64 -3.60 -7.85
C ALA A 147 -1.55 -2.87 -7.04
N TYR A 148 -0.30 -2.90 -7.53
CA TYR A 148 0.86 -2.21 -6.96
C TYR A 148 1.56 -1.35 -8.04
N PRO A 149 0.84 -0.36 -8.64
CA PRO A 149 1.35 0.41 -9.77
C PRO A 149 2.47 1.36 -9.35
N ARG A 150 3.49 1.48 -10.18
CA ARG A 150 4.54 2.50 -10.03
C ARG A 150 4.11 3.82 -10.67
N VAL A 151 3.03 4.41 -10.15
CA VAL A 151 2.51 5.67 -10.67
C VAL A 151 3.55 6.79 -10.55
N TRP A 152 3.64 7.66 -11.58
CA TRP A 152 4.66 8.71 -11.68
C TRP A 152 6.08 8.18 -11.42
N GLU A 153 6.42 7.06 -12.03
CA GLU A 153 7.63 6.29 -11.74
C GLU A 153 8.90 7.13 -11.78
N GLU A 154 9.14 7.86 -12.86
CA GLU A 154 10.34 8.70 -13.00
C GLU A 154 10.43 9.73 -11.86
N LEU A 155 9.32 10.42 -11.56
CA LEU A 155 9.27 11.41 -10.48
C LEU A 155 9.55 10.76 -9.11
N ALA A 156 8.98 9.59 -8.86
CA ALA A 156 9.16 8.89 -7.60
C ALA A 156 10.59 8.37 -7.43
N LEU A 157 11.16 7.75 -8.47
CA LEU A 157 12.54 7.26 -8.46
C LEU A 157 13.55 8.40 -8.29
N GLU A 158 13.38 9.51 -9.03
CA GLU A 158 14.26 10.67 -8.89
C GLU A 158 14.16 11.30 -7.49
N ALA A 159 12.95 11.47 -6.95
CA ALA A 159 12.75 12.03 -5.62
C ALA A 159 13.35 11.12 -4.54
N ALA A 160 13.13 9.81 -4.65
CA ALA A 160 13.68 8.81 -3.75
C ALA A 160 15.21 8.80 -3.78
N ALA A 161 15.81 8.83 -4.98
CA ALA A 161 17.27 8.89 -5.13
C ALA A 161 17.87 10.18 -4.55
N ARG A 162 17.26 11.36 -4.82
CA ARG A 162 17.72 12.64 -4.24
C ARG A 162 17.71 12.65 -2.72
N GLN A 163 16.75 11.99 -2.10
CA GLN A 163 16.58 11.97 -0.66
C GLN A 163 17.16 10.70 0.00
N ASN A 164 17.74 9.79 -0.77
CA ASN A 164 18.26 8.50 -0.29
C ASN A 164 17.21 7.76 0.57
N ILE A 165 16.02 7.58 0.01
CA ILE A 165 14.92 6.78 0.61
C ILE A 165 14.54 5.64 -0.32
N ASP A 166 13.84 4.67 0.22
CA ASP A 166 13.29 3.53 -0.52
C ASP A 166 12.08 3.97 -1.38
N PRO A 167 12.12 3.87 -2.72
CA PRO A 167 10.99 4.24 -3.57
C PRO A 167 9.75 3.38 -3.31
N ALA A 168 9.91 2.11 -2.92
CA ALA A 168 8.80 1.24 -2.55
C ALA A 168 8.00 1.80 -1.34
N LEU A 169 8.69 2.43 -0.39
CA LEU A 169 8.04 3.10 0.73
C LEU A 169 7.23 4.33 0.27
N LEU A 170 7.75 5.07 -0.69
CA LEU A 170 7.06 6.25 -1.23
C LEU A 170 5.74 5.86 -1.92
N TRP A 171 5.75 4.82 -2.76
CA TRP A 171 4.53 4.29 -3.39
C TRP A 171 3.56 3.68 -2.37
N ALA A 172 4.07 2.95 -1.37
CA ALA A 172 3.23 2.38 -0.31
C ALA A 172 2.48 3.46 0.47
N ILE A 173 3.13 4.59 0.76
CA ILE A 173 2.47 5.74 1.39
C ILE A 173 1.44 6.38 0.46
N MET A 174 1.77 6.68 -0.81
CA MET A 174 0.80 7.21 -1.77
C MET A 174 -0.45 6.34 -1.86
N ARG A 175 -0.26 5.02 -1.84
CA ARG A 175 -1.36 4.05 -1.85
C ARG A 175 -2.28 4.21 -0.64
N GLN A 176 -1.73 4.28 0.56
CA GLN A 176 -2.50 4.36 1.80
C GLN A 176 -3.13 5.74 2.02
N GLU A 177 -2.47 6.82 1.59
CA GLU A 177 -2.92 8.18 1.81
C GLU A 177 -4.05 8.61 0.88
N SER A 178 -3.93 8.33 -0.40
CA SER A 178 -4.86 8.87 -1.40
C SER A 178 -5.42 7.84 -2.38
N ALA A 179 -4.97 6.59 -2.34
CA ALA A 179 -5.21 5.64 -3.43
C ALA A 179 -4.79 6.24 -4.79
N TYR A 180 -3.66 6.95 -4.80
CA TYR A 180 -3.06 7.64 -5.95
C TYR A 180 -3.93 8.77 -6.54
N ASP A 181 -4.80 9.39 -5.74
CA ASP A 181 -5.62 10.53 -6.15
C ASP A 181 -4.88 11.84 -5.85
N PRO A 182 -4.41 12.58 -6.89
CA PRO A 182 -3.72 13.84 -6.67
C PRO A 182 -4.64 14.94 -6.14
N ASP A 183 -5.95 14.82 -6.35
CA ASP A 183 -6.95 15.80 -5.95
C ASP A 183 -7.62 15.46 -4.60
N ALA A 184 -7.14 14.42 -3.91
CA ALA A 184 -7.72 13.97 -2.66
C ALA A 184 -7.66 15.06 -1.57
N VAL A 185 -8.75 15.24 -0.86
CA VAL A 185 -8.84 16.11 0.33
C VAL A 185 -9.57 15.35 1.44
N SER A 186 -8.89 15.17 2.58
CA SER A 186 -9.50 14.52 3.74
C SER A 186 -10.47 15.46 4.47
N TYR A 187 -11.32 14.88 5.31
CA TYR A 187 -12.25 15.67 6.15
C TYR A 187 -11.54 16.59 7.16
N VAL A 188 -10.28 16.31 7.50
CA VAL A 188 -9.43 17.16 8.37
C VAL A 188 -8.55 18.13 7.58
N GLY A 189 -8.64 18.14 6.24
CA GLY A 189 -7.94 19.09 5.37
C GLY A 189 -6.55 18.66 4.93
N ALA A 190 -6.18 17.38 5.07
CA ALA A 190 -5.00 16.81 4.43
C ALA A 190 -5.20 16.77 2.89
N ARG A 191 -4.13 16.98 2.10
CA ARG A 191 -4.24 17.30 0.67
C ARG A 191 -3.31 16.48 -0.21
N GLY A 192 -3.85 16.12 -1.38
CA GLY A 192 -3.13 15.55 -2.52
C GLY A 192 -2.63 14.14 -2.30
N LEU A 193 -1.74 13.68 -3.18
CA LEU A 193 -1.21 12.31 -3.22
C LEU A 193 -0.67 11.82 -1.88
N MET A 194 -0.03 12.71 -1.13
CA MET A 194 0.72 12.39 0.09
C MET A 194 -0.03 12.82 1.35
N GLN A 195 -1.25 13.35 1.23
CA GLN A 195 -2.15 13.78 2.31
C GLN A 195 -1.48 14.67 3.36
N PHE A 196 -0.71 15.65 2.91
CA PHE A 196 -0.07 16.59 3.84
C PHE A 196 -1.05 17.60 4.43
N MET A 197 -0.96 17.81 5.74
CA MET A 197 -1.57 18.96 6.39
C MET A 197 -0.88 20.27 5.94
N PRO A 198 -1.60 21.38 5.81
CA PRO A 198 -1.02 22.66 5.40
C PRO A 198 0.21 23.09 6.21
N ALA A 199 0.22 22.84 7.51
CA ALA A 199 1.36 23.14 8.37
C ALA A 199 2.62 22.33 7.99
N THR A 200 2.45 21.03 7.68
CA THR A 200 3.56 20.18 7.23
C THR A 200 4.06 20.61 5.86
N GLN A 201 3.14 20.98 4.94
CA GLN A 201 3.52 21.52 3.63
C GLN A 201 4.38 22.79 3.76
N GLN A 202 3.97 23.71 4.62
CA GLN A 202 4.73 24.94 4.90
C GLN A 202 6.12 24.60 5.47
N GLN A 203 6.19 23.74 6.48
CA GLN A 203 7.47 23.32 7.06
C GLN A 203 8.41 22.71 6.02
N MET A 204 7.89 21.85 5.13
CA MET A 204 8.69 21.22 4.08
C MET A 204 9.13 22.22 3.02
N ALA A 205 8.30 23.18 2.64
CA ALA A 205 8.69 24.26 1.74
C ALA A 205 9.81 25.12 2.34
N GLU A 206 9.66 25.54 3.59
CA GLU A 206 10.65 26.34 4.32
C GLU A 206 11.99 25.59 4.44
N SER A 207 11.95 24.30 4.80
CA SER A 207 13.16 23.47 4.89
C SER A 207 13.91 23.31 3.55
N ALA A 208 13.17 23.42 2.44
CA ALA A 208 13.71 23.41 1.09
C ALA A 208 14.15 24.79 0.58
N GLY A 209 14.04 25.86 1.39
CA GLY A 209 14.29 27.23 0.98
C GLY A 209 13.29 27.74 -0.05
N ARG A 210 12.07 27.20 -0.09
CA ARG A 210 11.00 27.52 -1.04
C ARG A 210 9.88 28.30 -0.36
N VAL A 211 9.16 29.08 -1.15
CA VAL A 211 7.92 29.70 -0.70
C VAL A 211 6.82 28.63 -0.69
N TYR A 212 6.05 28.59 0.39
CA TYR A 212 4.90 27.71 0.48
C TYR A 212 3.78 28.11 -0.49
N VAL A 213 3.36 27.17 -1.33
CA VAL A 213 2.23 27.35 -2.25
C VAL A 213 1.18 26.28 -1.92
N PRO A 214 -0.01 26.65 -1.44
CA PRO A 214 -1.04 25.70 -1.02
C PRO A 214 -1.49 24.70 -2.11
N GLY A 215 -1.35 25.07 -3.38
CA GLY A 215 -1.70 24.23 -4.54
C GLY A 215 -0.68 23.15 -4.87
N ASP A 216 0.55 23.24 -4.38
CA ASP A 216 1.62 22.29 -4.69
C ASP A 216 1.29 20.86 -4.24
N ALA A 217 0.46 20.70 -3.21
CA ALA A 217 0.01 19.38 -2.76
C ALA A 217 -0.79 18.61 -3.81
N PHE A 218 -1.44 19.31 -4.75
CA PHE A 218 -2.24 18.72 -5.83
C PHE A 218 -1.45 18.52 -7.13
N VAL A 219 -0.18 18.96 -7.16
CA VAL A 219 0.73 18.77 -8.28
C VAL A 219 1.59 17.54 -8.01
N PRO A 220 1.47 16.43 -8.78
CA PRO A 220 2.17 15.18 -8.48
C PRO A 220 3.66 15.35 -8.23
N ALA A 221 4.37 16.08 -9.10
CA ALA A 221 5.81 16.31 -8.97
C ALA A 221 6.18 17.02 -7.64
N ALA A 222 5.39 18.01 -7.22
CA ALA A 222 5.64 18.74 -5.98
C ALA A 222 5.26 17.90 -4.75
N ALA A 223 4.13 17.18 -4.81
CA ALA A 223 3.69 16.31 -3.73
C ALA A 223 4.67 15.16 -3.47
N ILE A 224 5.17 14.52 -4.52
CA ILE A 224 6.16 13.43 -4.45
C ILE A 224 7.50 13.93 -3.90
N ASP A 225 8.03 15.08 -4.38
CA ASP A 225 9.27 15.67 -3.85
C ASP A 225 9.12 16.03 -2.36
N MET A 226 7.99 16.59 -1.97
CA MET A 226 7.66 16.91 -0.56
C MET A 226 7.58 15.63 0.29
N GLY A 227 6.93 14.57 -0.22
CA GLY A 227 6.84 13.26 0.44
C GLY A 227 8.21 12.64 0.69
N ALA A 228 9.06 12.64 -0.33
CA ALA A 228 10.41 12.11 -0.22
C ALA A 228 11.25 12.88 0.81
N ARG A 229 11.17 14.22 0.85
CA ARG A 229 11.83 15.07 1.87
C ARG A 229 11.32 14.80 3.27
N TYR A 230 10.02 14.64 3.43
CA TYR A 230 9.45 14.36 4.75
C TYR A 230 9.85 12.97 5.25
N LEU A 231 9.87 11.98 4.37
CA LEU A 231 10.38 10.65 4.70
C LEU A 231 11.86 10.69 5.07
N ARG A 232 12.68 11.49 4.36
CA ARG A 232 14.09 11.68 4.74
C ARG A 232 14.22 12.29 6.14
N PHE A 233 13.46 13.36 6.40
CA PHE A 233 13.41 14.00 7.72
C PHE A 233 13.05 13.00 8.83
N LEU A 234 12.03 12.16 8.62
CA LEU A 234 11.63 11.13 9.59
C LEU A 234 12.67 10.02 9.73
N THR A 235 13.34 9.64 8.63
CA THR A 235 14.44 8.68 8.67
C THR A 235 15.65 9.24 9.41
N ASP A 236 15.94 10.52 9.30
CA ASP A 236 17.00 11.18 10.08
C ASP A 236 16.68 11.18 11.58
N LEU A 237 15.40 11.25 11.98
CA LEU A 237 14.97 11.18 13.38
C LEU A 237 15.03 9.75 13.95
N TYR A 238 14.63 8.75 13.18
CA TYR A 238 14.38 7.40 13.70
C TYR A 238 15.35 6.34 13.14
N GLY A 239 16.29 6.73 12.29
CA GLY A 239 17.24 5.81 11.67
C GLY A 239 16.56 4.79 10.77
N GLU A 240 17.01 3.54 10.83
CA GLU A 240 16.48 2.43 10.03
C GLU A 240 15.18 1.81 10.61
N ARG A 241 14.60 2.41 11.64
CA ARG A 241 13.35 2.00 12.25
C ARG A 241 12.16 2.39 11.36
N ALA A 242 11.96 1.66 10.28
CA ALA A 242 10.89 1.92 9.31
C ALA A 242 9.49 1.94 9.94
N ASP A 243 9.25 1.17 10.99
CA ASP A 243 8.03 1.19 11.78
C ASP A 243 7.79 2.57 12.41
N LEU A 244 8.80 3.16 13.05
CA LEU A 244 8.71 4.49 13.66
C LEU A 244 8.56 5.60 12.60
N VAL A 245 9.27 5.47 11.47
CA VAL A 245 9.16 6.39 10.33
C VAL A 245 7.72 6.43 9.82
N VAL A 246 7.12 5.28 9.59
CA VAL A 246 5.74 5.17 9.08
C VAL A 246 4.71 5.61 10.11
N MET A 247 4.90 5.25 11.39
CA MET A 247 4.04 5.74 12.47
C MET A 247 4.11 7.25 12.62
N ALA A 248 5.30 7.84 12.51
CA ALA A 248 5.50 9.29 12.59
C ALA A 248 4.95 10.03 11.35
N TYR A 249 4.93 9.38 10.19
CA TYR A 249 4.25 9.94 9.03
C TYR A 249 2.76 10.15 9.29
N ASN A 250 2.09 9.15 9.85
CA ASN A 250 0.65 9.18 10.14
C ASN A 250 0.29 10.01 11.36
N ALA A 251 0.95 9.77 12.51
CA ALA A 251 0.58 10.38 13.79
C ALA A 251 1.40 11.65 14.15
N GLY A 252 2.45 11.92 13.36
CA GLY A 252 3.42 12.96 13.65
C GLY A 252 4.53 12.50 14.61
N PRO A 253 5.76 13.07 14.47
CA PRO A 253 6.91 12.68 15.31
C PRO A 253 6.71 12.99 16.80
N GLY A 254 5.90 14.00 17.15
CA GLY A 254 5.59 14.30 18.55
C GLY A 254 4.85 13.17 19.27
N ALA A 255 3.90 12.52 18.59
CA ALA A 255 3.19 11.36 19.15
C ALA A 255 4.12 10.15 19.32
N VAL A 256 4.94 9.88 18.32
CA VAL A 256 5.90 8.76 18.39
C VAL A 256 6.91 8.96 19.52
N ASN A 257 7.43 10.18 19.71
CA ASN A 257 8.36 10.47 20.81
C ASN A 257 7.69 10.27 22.18
N GLN A 258 6.40 10.67 22.35
CA GLN A 258 5.66 10.39 23.57
C GLN A 258 5.51 8.89 23.84
N TRP A 259 5.31 8.09 22.82
CA TRP A 259 5.25 6.63 22.98
C TRP A 259 6.60 6.03 23.34
N LEU A 260 7.69 6.53 22.74
CA LEU A 260 9.05 6.08 23.07
C LEU A 260 9.47 6.44 24.51
N ASP A 261 8.90 7.49 25.08
CA ASP A 261 9.10 7.88 26.48
C ASP A 261 8.29 7.02 27.47
N ASP A 262 7.35 6.19 27.00
CA ASP A 262 6.54 5.30 27.86
C ASP A 262 7.41 4.11 28.34
N PRO A 263 7.58 3.92 29.66
CA PRO A 263 8.38 2.82 30.22
C PRO A 263 7.89 1.40 29.84
N GLN A 264 6.65 1.27 29.36
CA GLN A 264 6.11 0.00 28.91
C GLN A 264 6.61 -0.38 27.50
N ILE A 265 7.17 0.59 26.76
CA ILE A 265 7.66 0.40 25.39
C ILE A 265 9.18 0.27 25.41
N GLN A 266 9.67 -0.97 25.44
CA GLN A 266 11.10 -1.28 25.50
C GLN A 266 11.67 -1.78 24.18
N ASP A 267 10.81 -2.29 23.29
CA ASP A 267 11.19 -2.81 21.99
C ASP A 267 10.08 -2.55 20.93
N GLU A 268 10.32 -3.04 19.72
CA GLU A 268 9.38 -2.89 18.60
C GLU A 268 8.06 -3.64 18.83
N ASP A 269 8.09 -4.77 19.50
CA ASP A 269 6.88 -5.55 19.79
C ASP A 269 6.02 -4.85 20.84
N ASP A 270 6.65 -4.17 21.79
CA ASP A 270 5.96 -3.33 22.74
C ASP A 270 5.36 -2.08 22.05
N MET A 271 6.08 -1.47 21.10
CA MET A 271 5.54 -0.38 20.28
C MET A 271 4.27 -0.81 19.54
N LEU A 272 4.28 -1.96 18.89
CA LEU A 272 3.10 -2.54 18.23
C LEU A 272 1.94 -2.81 19.19
N ARG A 273 2.24 -3.12 20.43
CA ARG A 273 1.26 -3.46 21.46
C ARG A 273 0.68 -2.25 22.17
N PHE A 274 1.50 -1.26 22.50
CA PHE A 274 1.16 -0.18 23.42
C PHE A 274 1.02 1.18 22.76
N ALA A 275 1.43 1.38 21.50
CA ALA A 275 1.16 2.63 20.80
C ALA A 275 -0.35 2.96 20.87
N TRP A 276 -0.69 4.15 21.37
CA TRP A 276 -2.04 4.49 21.81
C TRP A 276 -3.06 4.55 20.67
N TYR A 277 -2.61 4.84 19.44
CA TYR A 277 -3.52 4.97 18.30
C TYR A 277 -3.59 3.66 17.51
N GLY A 278 -4.72 2.95 17.64
CA GLY A 278 -5.00 1.73 16.87
C GLY A 278 -4.91 1.95 15.37
N GLU A 279 -5.43 3.09 14.88
CA GLU A 279 -5.36 3.50 13.48
C GLU A 279 -3.90 3.59 12.98
N THR A 280 -3.00 4.21 13.75
CA THR A 280 -1.58 4.33 13.36
C THR A 280 -0.88 2.98 13.29
N ARG A 281 -1.23 2.03 14.17
CA ARG A 281 -0.69 0.65 14.09
C ARG A 281 -1.16 -0.07 12.83
N GLU A 282 -2.45 0.04 12.50
CA GLU A 282 -2.98 -0.53 11.26
C GLU A 282 -2.37 0.13 10.03
N TYR A 283 -2.25 1.44 10.02
CA TYR A 283 -1.57 2.19 8.96
C TYR A 283 -0.14 1.68 8.76
N MET A 284 0.63 1.59 9.83
CA MET A 284 2.02 1.12 9.78
C MET A 284 2.12 -0.30 9.23
N THR A 285 1.27 -1.23 9.70
CA THR A 285 1.30 -2.62 9.20
C THR A 285 0.95 -2.71 7.72
N ARG A 286 0.00 -1.91 7.24
CA ARG A 286 -0.38 -1.85 5.81
C ARG A 286 0.74 -1.25 4.96
N VAL A 287 1.28 -0.10 5.35
CA VAL A 287 2.36 0.55 4.58
C VAL A 287 3.60 -0.32 4.49
N LEU A 288 4.01 -0.97 5.58
CA LEU A 288 5.19 -1.83 5.57
C LEU A 288 4.96 -3.12 4.76
N LEU A 289 3.74 -3.67 4.78
CA LEU A 289 3.35 -4.78 3.91
C LEU A 289 3.39 -4.35 2.44
N ASP A 290 2.75 -3.22 2.11
CA ASP A 290 2.71 -2.70 0.75
C ASP A 290 4.12 -2.41 0.23
N ARG A 291 5.00 -1.81 1.05
CA ARG A 291 6.42 -1.61 0.70
C ARG A 291 7.11 -2.91 0.29
N GLU A 292 6.90 -3.97 1.05
CA GLU A 292 7.52 -5.26 0.76
C GLU A 292 6.91 -5.91 -0.48
N LEU A 293 5.59 -5.79 -0.68
CA LEU A 293 4.92 -6.26 -1.90
C LEU A 293 5.39 -5.50 -3.13
N TYR A 294 5.57 -4.17 -3.06
CA TYR A 294 6.19 -3.41 -4.16
C TYR A 294 7.57 -3.97 -4.54
N ARG A 295 8.42 -4.25 -3.56
CA ARG A 295 9.75 -4.81 -3.81
C ARG A 295 9.69 -6.18 -4.48
N GLN A 296 8.74 -7.03 -4.10
CA GLN A 296 8.61 -8.38 -4.65
C GLN A 296 7.93 -8.40 -6.03
N VAL A 297 6.87 -7.61 -6.21
CA VAL A 297 6.15 -7.52 -7.48
C VAL A 297 7.06 -7.01 -8.61
N TRP A 298 8.00 -6.12 -8.27
CA TRP A 298 8.91 -5.48 -9.23
C TRP A 298 10.37 -5.94 -9.12
N ALA A 299 10.64 -7.04 -8.42
CA ALA A 299 12.01 -7.55 -8.17
C ALA A 299 12.78 -7.98 -9.43
N GLY A 300 12.12 -8.15 -10.57
CA GLY A 300 12.71 -8.61 -11.83
C GLY A 300 13.01 -7.51 -12.84
N GLU A 301 12.74 -6.26 -12.50
CA GLU A 301 12.94 -5.07 -13.36
C GLU A 301 13.95 -4.06 -12.71
#